data_8c2fe0f151730f2157601605b527d2d7
#
_entry.id   8c2fe0f151730f2157601605b527d2d7
#
_cell.length_a   1.000
_cell.length_b   1.000
_cell.length_c   1.000
_cell.angle_alpha   90.00
_cell.angle_beta   90.00
_cell.angle_gamma   90.00
#
_symmetry.space_group_name_H-M   'P 1'
#
loop_
_entity.id
_entity.type
_entity.pdbx_description
1 polymer ?
#
loop_
_entity_poly.entity_id
_entity_poly.type
_entity_poly.pdbx_seq_one_letter_code
_entity_poly.pdbx_strand_id
1 'polypeptide(L)'
;MWCEKCNLETEYEKCPECHSDTVPVPENGVYWCSECKIPIMKEPRKHGQEQADIICPICGKTAGYLASDMRPVFPEERLLVELLLNKKPHAYINSSVWASNNRYYIDGKSVSISTKHFQNADTDRLRKLLTQNQASNSYEAFNRYISLFVRANVNRLNYIKEEATKFILSVANGYDVNSLVISFSGGKDSTATADIVAKAFGGEIGPSILHYFGDTTLEFPCTYEYADRFRDSHPDTPFSKIRNDDQNFYDVCEDIGPPARMMRWCCSMFKTGPITRELNNCFPGEQILTFYGIRKCESVSRSKYSRITYNNESVKIQKQAVAAPIFFWSDLDVWLYILGEENNGAKIVDYETAAGQSNYVDFNDAYRLGYDRVGCWCCPNNNSRAQFLSRIYMPEQSKKWRNFLIDFAKRIGKPDAEVYVDTGKWKARQGGNGLAAADDVKIKFTNCTAEEHAKIYSLTKPFDDSFIGMMTPFGVVAPELGRKLIQETIIVDVRTKVPIISIQPFSQDGYEYAVKIKTMNVAKHDDLQRMIGYQVRKFNACRKCLKCESICKQGAIMIVGDEYIIDPDKCVRCKKCVSAKYLDGGCMMDKYLKTK
;
A
#
# COMPACT_ATOMS: atom_id res chain seq x y z
N MET A 1 -14.51 6.85 18.12
CA MET A 1 -15.57 7.15 19.11
C MET A 1 -16.26 5.85 19.49
N TRP A 2 -16.91 5.79 20.62
CA TRP A 2 -17.56 4.61 21.17
C TRP A 2 -19.03 4.91 21.52
N CYS A 3 -19.96 4.12 21.02
CA CYS A 3 -21.35 4.18 21.44
C CYS A 3 -21.60 3.21 22.59
N GLU A 4 -21.82 3.72 23.79
CA GLU A 4 -22.08 2.89 24.97
C GLU A 4 -23.39 2.12 24.88
N LYS A 5 -24.41 2.70 24.23
CA LYS A 5 -25.74 2.08 24.10
C LYS A 5 -25.73 0.88 23.15
N CYS A 6 -25.03 1.00 22.01
CA CYS A 6 -24.96 -0.05 21.00
C CYS A 6 -23.73 -0.95 21.13
N ASN A 7 -22.80 -0.58 22.02
CA ASN A 7 -21.50 -1.25 22.18
C ASN A 7 -20.73 -1.28 20.85
N LEU A 8 -20.74 -0.15 20.11
CA LEU A 8 -20.24 -0.04 18.74
C LEU A 8 -19.13 1.00 18.65
N GLU A 9 -18.00 0.63 18.06
CA GLU A 9 -16.97 1.59 17.67
C GLU A 9 -17.35 2.29 16.36
N THR A 10 -17.24 3.62 16.33
CA THR A 10 -17.59 4.46 15.17
C THR A 10 -16.64 5.65 15.06
N GLU A 11 -16.52 6.23 13.88
CA GLU A 11 -15.79 7.47 13.65
C GLU A 11 -16.64 8.74 13.91
N TYR A 12 -17.93 8.59 14.11
CA TYR A 12 -18.89 9.69 14.24
C TYR A 12 -19.09 10.10 15.70
N GLU A 13 -19.38 11.38 15.93
CA GLU A 13 -19.76 11.93 17.22
C GLU A 13 -21.13 11.45 17.69
N LYS A 14 -21.96 10.99 16.76
CA LYS A 14 -23.25 10.33 17.03
C LYS A 14 -23.25 8.92 16.46
N CYS A 15 -23.76 7.99 17.21
CA CYS A 15 -23.87 6.60 16.80
C CYS A 15 -24.77 6.47 15.54
N PRO A 16 -24.31 5.82 14.48
CA PRO A 16 -25.12 5.62 13.28
C PRO A 16 -26.36 4.74 13.52
N GLU A 17 -26.30 3.87 14.54
CA GLU A 17 -27.39 2.93 14.87
C GLU A 17 -28.49 3.56 15.74
N CYS A 18 -28.10 4.22 16.83
CA CYS A 18 -29.07 4.73 17.82
C CYS A 18 -29.10 6.25 17.97
N HIS A 19 -28.29 6.97 17.19
CA HIS A 19 -28.17 8.44 17.20
C HIS A 19 -27.77 9.06 18.54
N SER A 20 -27.38 8.25 19.54
CA SER A 20 -26.85 8.75 20.83
C SER A 20 -25.46 9.32 20.62
N ASP A 21 -25.05 10.26 21.48
CA ASP A 21 -23.70 10.79 21.49
C ASP A 21 -22.69 9.67 21.78
N THR A 22 -21.54 9.76 21.14
CA THR A 22 -20.44 8.80 21.31
C THR A 22 -19.35 9.40 22.18
N VAL A 23 -18.62 8.56 22.89
CA VAL A 23 -17.49 8.93 23.74
C VAL A 23 -16.17 8.50 23.12
N PRO A 24 -15.01 9.03 23.55
CA PRO A 24 -13.72 8.53 23.08
C PRO A 24 -13.59 7.03 23.33
N VAL A 25 -13.05 6.30 22.33
CA VAL A 25 -12.77 4.86 22.49
C VAL A 25 -11.83 4.68 23.68
N PRO A 26 -12.15 3.78 24.62
CA PRO A 26 -11.25 3.48 25.73
C PRO A 26 -9.89 3.03 25.21
N GLU A 27 -8.81 3.49 25.83
CA GLU A 27 -7.46 3.07 25.44
C GLU A 27 -7.34 1.54 25.56
N ASN A 28 -6.93 0.90 24.47
CA ASN A 28 -6.64 -0.51 24.48
C ASN A 28 -5.42 -0.77 25.38
N GLY A 29 -5.51 -1.77 26.22
CA GLY A 29 -4.43 -2.20 27.09
C GLY A 29 -4.31 -3.71 27.08
N VAL A 30 -3.07 -4.20 27.07
CA VAL A 30 -2.75 -5.62 27.21
C VAL A 30 -2.18 -5.84 28.61
N TYR A 31 -2.79 -6.75 29.33
CA TYR A 31 -2.45 -7.12 30.70
C TYR A 31 -1.84 -8.52 30.74
N TRP A 32 -0.94 -8.76 31.65
CA TRP A 32 -0.22 -10.03 31.77
C TRP A 32 -0.69 -10.85 32.97
N CYS A 33 -1.14 -12.05 32.72
CA CYS A 33 -1.37 -13.04 33.77
C CYS A 33 -0.07 -13.80 34.05
N SER A 34 0.51 -13.59 35.23
CA SER A 34 1.78 -14.24 35.64
C SER A 34 1.68 -15.74 35.83
N GLU A 35 0.49 -16.23 36.24
CA GLU A 35 0.26 -17.65 36.44
C GLU A 35 0.11 -18.40 35.11
N CYS A 36 -0.79 -17.92 34.25
CA CYS A 36 -1.05 -18.55 32.94
C CYS A 36 0.00 -18.19 31.89
N LYS A 37 0.80 -17.14 32.15
CA LYS A 37 1.83 -16.60 31.24
C LYS A 37 1.26 -16.17 29.88
N ILE A 38 0.13 -15.48 29.89
CA ILE A 38 -0.58 -15.06 28.67
C ILE A 38 -1.02 -13.59 28.76
N PRO A 39 -1.17 -12.91 27.60
CA PRO A 39 -1.83 -11.62 27.54
C PRO A 39 -3.34 -11.72 27.75
N ILE A 40 -3.88 -10.81 28.53
CA ILE A 40 -5.31 -10.58 28.69
C ILE A 40 -5.65 -9.24 28.06
N MET A 41 -6.58 -9.22 27.14
CA MET A 41 -7.03 -8.00 26.47
C MET A 41 -8.15 -7.36 27.30
N LYS A 42 -8.05 -6.04 27.48
CA LYS A 42 -9.07 -5.30 28.19
C LYS A 42 -10.33 -5.20 27.33
N GLU A 43 -11.45 -5.60 27.89
CA GLU A 43 -12.75 -5.37 27.27
C GLU A 43 -13.04 -3.85 27.20
N PRO A 44 -13.76 -3.39 26.16
CA PRO A 44 -14.21 -2.00 26.08
C PRO A 44 -15.03 -1.64 27.33
N ARG A 45 -14.70 -0.51 27.95
CA ARG A 45 -15.41 -0.06 29.17
C ARG A 45 -16.73 0.60 28.81
N LYS A 46 -17.74 0.38 29.66
CA LYS A 46 -18.87 1.27 29.73
C LYS A 46 -18.45 2.53 30.52
N HIS A 47 -18.82 3.71 30.02
CA HIS A 47 -18.51 4.99 30.66
C HIS A 47 -19.05 5.02 32.12
N GLY A 48 -18.26 5.56 33.03
CA GLY A 48 -18.66 5.67 34.44
C GLY A 48 -18.36 4.47 35.34
N GLN A 49 -17.78 3.37 34.79
CA GLN A 49 -17.29 2.27 35.61
C GLN A 49 -15.88 2.57 36.16
N GLU A 50 -15.69 2.42 37.48
CA GLU A 50 -14.37 2.44 38.09
C GLU A 50 -13.46 1.40 37.49
N GLN A 51 -12.15 1.62 37.56
CA GLN A 51 -11.15 0.70 37.01
C GLN A 51 -11.11 -0.56 37.89
N ALA A 52 -11.96 -1.53 37.56
CA ALA A 52 -11.86 -2.84 38.20
C ALA A 52 -10.53 -3.50 37.81
N ASP A 53 -9.97 -4.29 38.71
CA ASP A 53 -8.81 -5.12 38.45
C ASP A 53 -9.11 -6.06 37.26
N ILE A 54 -8.16 -6.18 36.36
CA ILE A 54 -8.27 -7.13 35.26
C ILE A 54 -7.99 -8.54 35.81
N ILE A 55 -9.00 -9.37 35.81
CA ILE A 55 -8.92 -10.75 36.29
C ILE A 55 -8.73 -11.70 35.13
N CYS A 56 -7.77 -12.60 35.23
CA CYS A 56 -7.56 -13.65 34.25
C CYS A 56 -8.75 -14.65 34.26
N PRO A 57 -9.47 -14.83 33.14
CA PRO A 57 -10.63 -15.74 33.12
C PRO A 57 -10.27 -17.22 33.31
N ILE A 58 -9.00 -17.59 33.16
CA ILE A 58 -8.53 -18.98 33.28
C ILE A 58 -8.22 -19.35 34.72
N CYS A 59 -7.48 -18.49 35.45
CA CYS A 59 -7.01 -18.83 36.81
C CYS A 59 -7.58 -17.94 37.93
N GLY A 60 -8.39 -16.93 37.59
CA GLY A 60 -8.98 -16.01 38.56
C GLY A 60 -8.00 -15.03 39.22
N LYS A 61 -6.73 -14.99 38.83
CA LYS A 61 -5.73 -14.04 39.40
C LYS A 61 -5.72 -12.70 38.65
N THR A 62 -5.33 -11.65 39.35
CA THR A 62 -5.18 -10.29 38.79
C THR A 62 -4.06 -10.27 37.74
N ALA A 63 -4.31 -9.65 36.60
CA ALA A 63 -3.36 -9.40 35.54
C ALA A 63 -2.85 -7.95 35.58
N GLY A 64 -1.52 -7.77 35.50
CA GLY A 64 -0.88 -6.45 35.52
C GLY A 64 -0.73 -5.87 34.11
N TYR A 65 -0.80 -4.53 33.97
CA TYR A 65 -0.58 -3.87 32.68
C TYR A 65 0.82 -4.20 32.10
N LEU A 66 0.89 -4.53 30.82
CA LEU A 66 2.12 -4.91 30.14
C LEU A 66 2.47 -3.98 28.96
N ALA A 67 1.54 -3.73 28.05
CA ALA A 67 1.76 -2.95 26.84
C ALA A 67 0.44 -2.40 26.28
N SER A 68 0.53 -1.43 25.35
CA SER A 68 -0.65 -0.94 24.62
C SER A 68 -1.09 -1.88 23.49
N ASP A 69 -0.17 -2.62 22.88
CA ASP A 69 -0.43 -3.60 21.83
C ASP A 69 0.70 -4.63 21.75
N MET A 70 0.42 -5.81 21.24
CA MET A 70 1.38 -6.93 21.16
C MET A 70 1.08 -7.84 19.98
N ARG A 71 2.04 -8.75 19.71
CA ARG A 71 1.85 -9.87 18.80
C ARG A 71 2.51 -11.15 19.33
N PRO A 72 2.06 -12.32 18.92
CA PRO A 72 2.74 -13.58 19.23
C PRO A 72 4.13 -13.62 18.57
N VAL A 73 5.04 -14.35 19.19
CA VAL A 73 6.38 -14.66 18.65
C VAL A 73 6.41 -16.15 18.33
N PHE A 74 6.47 -16.45 17.03
CA PHE A 74 6.49 -17.83 16.56
C PHE A 74 7.83 -18.51 16.87
N PRO A 75 7.88 -19.84 16.90
CA PRO A 75 9.10 -20.59 17.24
C PRO A 75 10.31 -20.24 16.39
N GLU A 76 10.15 -19.94 15.11
CA GLU A 76 11.23 -19.53 14.20
C GLU A 76 11.83 -18.19 14.61
N GLU A 77 10.96 -17.21 14.89
CA GLU A 77 11.43 -15.91 15.39
C GLU A 77 12.04 -16.03 16.78
N ARG A 78 11.45 -16.84 17.69
CA ARG A 78 12.00 -17.09 19.02
C ARG A 78 13.44 -17.60 18.93
N LEU A 79 13.71 -18.60 18.06
CA LEU A 79 15.05 -19.13 17.84
C LEU A 79 16.02 -18.04 17.36
N LEU A 80 15.62 -17.20 16.41
CA LEU A 80 16.42 -16.07 15.96
C LEU A 80 16.72 -15.09 17.10
N VAL A 81 15.74 -14.78 17.95
CA VAL A 81 15.90 -13.89 19.13
C VAL A 81 16.90 -14.47 20.12
N GLU A 82 16.83 -15.78 20.40
CA GLU A 82 17.79 -16.48 21.27
C GLU A 82 19.22 -16.30 20.76
N LEU A 83 19.42 -16.52 19.46
CA LEU A 83 20.75 -16.39 18.83
C LEU A 83 21.24 -14.94 18.83
N LEU A 84 20.37 -13.95 18.57
CA LEU A 84 20.72 -12.52 18.65
C LEU A 84 21.11 -12.08 20.06
N LEU A 85 20.54 -12.70 21.08
CA LEU A 85 20.84 -12.45 22.48
C LEU A 85 22.05 -13.30 22.99
N ASN A 86 22.75 -14.00 22.08
CA ASN A 86 23.83 -14.94 22.41
C ASN A 86 23.43 -16.02 23.44
N LYS A 87 22.16 -16.45 23.40
CA LYS A 87 21.67 -17.59 24.19
C LYS A 87 21.95 -18.90 23.45
N LYS A 88 21.92 -20.01 24.19
CA LYS A 88 21.90 -21.33 23.56
C LYS A 88 20.62 -21.50 22.73
N PRO A 89 20.69 -22.17 21.57
CA PRO A 89 19.48 -22.53 20.83
C PRO A 89 18.49 -23.24 21.75
N HIS A 90 17.20 -22.90 21.58
CA HIS A 90 16.09 -23.46 22.38
C HIS A 90 16.08 -23.07 23.87
N ALA A 91 16.82 -22.02 24.27
CA ALA A 91 16.81 -21.53 25.65
C ALA A 91 15.42 -21.13 26.15
N TYR A 92 14.53 -20.72 25.24
CA TYR A 92 13.15 -20.29 25.55
C TYR A 92 12.08 -21.21 24.93
N ILE A 93 12.45 -22.47 24.61
CA ILE A 93 11.54 -23.41 23.92
C ILE A 93 10.23 -23.66 24.67
N ASN A 94 10.26 -23.60 26.01
CA ASN A 94 9.10 -23.80 26.89
C ASN A 94 8.49 -22.49 27.41
N SER A 95 9.00 -21.32 26.97
CA SER A 95 8.55 -20.03 27.44
C SER A 95 7.41 -19.47 26.60
N SER A 96 6.55 -18.66 27.22
CA SER A 96 5.58 -17.82 26.53
C SER A 96 6.28 -16.56 26.02
N VAL A 97 6.34 -16.37 24.69
CA VAL A 97 7.09 -15.27 24.09
C VAL A 97 6.17 -14.39 23.24
N TRP A 98 6.18 -13.10 23.54
CA TRP A 98 5.38 -12.08 22.85
C TRP A 98 6.26 -10.89 22.49
N ALA A 99 5.81 -10.04 21.57
CA ALA A 99 6.56 -8.85 21.17
C ALA A 99 5.67 -7.62 21.02
N SER A 100 6.23 -6.46 21.33
CA SER A 100 5.70 -5.15 21.00
C SER A 100 6.84 -4.32 20.39
N ASN A 101 6.78 -4.07 19.10
CA ASN A 101 7.87 -3.49 18.32
C ASN A 101 9.19 -4.31 18.47
N ASN A 102 10.28 -3.68 18.95
CA ASN A 102 11.58 -4.34 19.20
C ASN A 102 11.74 -4.82 20.66
N ARG A 103 10.70 -4.80 21.47
CA ARG A 103 10.68 -5.29 22.84
C ARG A 103 10.00 -6.65 22.88
N TYR A 104 10.72 -7.64 23.36
CA TYR A 104 10.19 -8.99 23.56
C TYR A 104 9.83 -9.19 25.03
N TYR A 105 8.81 -9.98 25.29
CA TYR A 105 8.35 -10.36 26.61
C TYR A 105 8.45 -11.88 26.73
N ILE A 106 9.38 -12.35 27.55
CA ILE A 106 9.63 -13.77 27.79
C ILE A 106 9.10 -14.07 29.18
N ASP A 107 8.04 -14.88 29.26
CA ASP A 107 7.30 -15.12 30.51
C ASP A 107 6.94 -13.80 31.26
N GLY A 108 6.58 -12.76 30.51
CA GLY A 108 6.21 -11.42 31.03
C GLY A 108 7.40 -10.48 31.31
N LYS A 109 8.63 -10.96 31.25
CA LYS A 109 9.83 -10.14 31.46
C LYS A 109 10.31 -9.53 30.14
N SER A 110 10.47 -8.21 30.12
CA SER A 110 10.87 -7.49 28.90
C SER A 110 12.36 -7.63 28.56
N VAL A 111 12.65 -7.89 27.29
CA VAL A 111 13.99 -7.89 26.69
C VAL A 111 13.95 -7.05 25.43
N SER A 112 14.86 -6.09 25.30
CA SER A 112 14.91 -5.21 24.11
C SER A 112 16.03 -5.60 23.15
N ILE A 113 15.70 -5.67 21.87
CA ILE A 113 16.67 -5.84 20.79
C ILE A 113 16.87 -4.49 20.11
N SER A 114 18.03 -3.88 20.29
CA SER A 114 18.35 -2.58 19.71
C SER A 114 18.77 -2.69 18.24
N THR A 115 18.73 -1.56 17.53
CA THR A 115 19.26 -1.47 16.15
C THR A 115 20.70 -1.94 16.02
N LYS A 116 21.52 -1.77 17.06
CA LYS A 116 22.92 -2.24 17.09
C LYS A 116 23.04 -3.77 16.97
N HIS A 117 22.11 -4.52 17.57
CA HIS A 117 22.09 -5.98 17.43
C HIS A 117 21.90 -6.38 15.95
N PHE A 118 21.00 -5.69 15.21
CA PHE A 118 20.77 -5.96 13.80
C PHE A 118 21.93 -5.53 12.88
N GLN A 119 22.63 -4.45 13.24
CA GLN A 119 23.74 -3.91 12.45
C GLN A 119 25.01 -4.74 12.62
N ASN A 120 25.28 -5.20 13.85
CA ASN A 120 26.52 -5.90 14.21
C ASN A 120 26.40 -7.43 14.08
N ALA A 121 25.23 -7.95 13.70
CA ALA A 121 25.00 -9.38 13.60
C ALA A 121 25.77 -9.98 12.41
N ASP A 122 26.47 -11.04 12.67
CA ASP A 122 27.04 -11.93 11.65
C ASP A 122 25.89 -12.77 11.05
N THR A 123 25.37 -12.30 9.91
CA THR A 123 24.21 -12.92 9.25
C THR A 123 24.51 -14.31 8.70
N ASP A 124 25.74 -14.60 8.30
CA ASP A 124 26.14 -15.92 7.76
C ASP A 124 26.17 -16.95 8.87
N ARG A 125 26.78 -16.60 10.01
CA ARG A 125 26.75 -17.42 11.21
C ARG A 125 25.32 -17.67 11.70
N LEU A 126 24.49 -16.64 11.76
CA LEU A 126 23.10 -16.78 12.19
C LEU A 126 22.32 -17.72 11.29
N ARG A 127 22.42 -17.58 9.95
CA ARG A 127 21.76 -18.50 9.00
C ARG A 127 22.18 -19.95 9.23
N LYS A 128 23.47 -20.19 9.36
CA LYS A 128 24.00 -21.55 9.64
C LYS A 128 23.39 -22.13 10.92
N LEU A 129 23.36 -21.35 12.01
CA LEU A 129 22.81 -21.79 13.29
C LEU A 129 21.29 -22.01 13.21
N LEU A 130 20.55 -21.15 12.51
CA LEU A 130 19.11 -21.33 12.29
C LEU A 130 18.85 -22.65 11.54
N THR A 131 19.52 -22.89 10.42
CA THR A 131 19.37 -24.12 9.64
C THR A 131 19.69 -25.37 10.47
N GLN A 132 20.77 -25.34 11.27
CA GLN A 132 21.16 -26.47 12.10
C GLN A 132 20.16 -26.80 13.22
N ASN A 133 19.44 -25.80 13.72
CA ASN A 133 18.55 -25.97 14.89
C ASN A 133 17.06 -25.97 14.52
N GLN A 134 16.70 -25.76 13.23
CA GLN A 134 15.29 -25.69 12.82
C GLN A 134 14.55 -27.01 13.03
N ALA A 135 15.17 -28.15 12.75
CA ALA A 135 14.54 -29.48 12.88
C ALA A 135 14.16 -29.84 14.32
N SER A 136 14.84 -29.28 15.31
CA SER A 136 14.54 -29.47 16.75
C SER A 136 13.66 -28.36 17.34
N ASN A 137 13.18 -27.41 16.50
CA ASN A 137 12.31 -26.36 16.94
C ASN A 137 10.88 -26.89 17.17
N SER A 138 10.32 -26.64 18.35
CA SER A 138 9.01 -27.20 18.75
C SER A 138 7.94 -26.12 18.86
N TYR A 139 6.75 -26.45 18.40
CA TYR A 139 5.52 -25.66 18.52
C TYR A 139 4.72 -25.97 19.79
N GLU A 140 5.05 -26.99 20.54
CA GLU A 140 4.26 -27.47 21.67
C GLU A 140 3.95 -26.38 22.70
N ALA A 141 4.96 -25.70 23.21
CA ALA A 141 4.74 -24.62 24.18
C ALA A 141 4.02 -23.43 23.56
N PHE A 142 4.36 -23.06 22.32
CA PHE A 142 3.66 -22.02 21.57
C PHE A 142 2.16 -22.32 21.48
N ASN A 143 1.79 -23.50 20.98
CA ASN A 143 0.40 -23.91 20.81
C ASN A 143 -0.36 -23.90 22.14
N ARG A 144 0.26 -24.39 23.21
CA ARG A 144 -0.31 -24.35 24.56
C ARG A 144 -0.63 -22.92 25.02
N TYR A 145 0.31 -21.98 24.90
CA TYR A 145 0.09 -20.59 25.32
C TYR A 145 -0.90 -19.84 24.44
N ILE A 146 -0.87 -20.10 23.13
CA ILE A 146 -1.87 -19.52 22.21
C ILE A 146 -3.28 -20.04 22.52
N SER A 147 -3.45 -21.36 22.79
CA SER A 147 -4.74 -21.91 23.20
C SER A 147 -5.27 -21.25 24.47
N LEU A 148 -4.42 -21.07 25.50
CA LEU A 148 -4.80 -20.34 26.71
C LEU A 148 -5.15 -18.88 26.43
N PHE A 149 -4.37 -18.21 25.57
CA PHE A 149 -4.62 -16.81 25.16
C PHE A 149 -5.98 -16.67 24.49
N VAL A 150 -6.30 -17.51 23.50
CA VAL A 150 -7.59 -17.48 22.80
C VAL A 150 -8.74 -17.71 23.77
N ARG A 151 -8.64 -18.72 24.62
CA ARG A 151 -9.67 -19.03 25.65
C ARG A 151 -9.89 -17.89 26.64
N ALA A 152 -8.81 -17.23 27.07
CA ALA A 152 -8.88 -16.11 27.99
C ALA A 152 -9.51 -14.86 27.37
N ASN A 153 -9.48 -14.73 26.04
CA ASN A 153 -9.93 -13.56 25.31
C ASN A 153 -11.14 -13.85 24.39
N VAL A 154 -11.88 -14.93 24.64
CA VAL A 154 -13.02 -15.34 23.79
C VAL A 154 -14.11 -14.27 23.70
N ASN A 155 -14.37 -13.54 24.78
CA ASN A 155 -15.34 -12.43 24.77
C ASN A 155 -14.92 -11.32 23.80
N ARG A 156 -13.62 -10.97 23.82
CA ARG A 156 -13.06 -10.00 22.88
C ARG A 156 -13.15 -10.49 21.45
N LEU A 157 -12.83 -11.76 21.19
CA LEU A 157 -12.94 -12.38 19.88
C LEU A 157 -14.38 -12.29 19.34
N ASN A 158 -15.36 -12.68 20.14
CA ASN A 158 -16.77 -12.62 19.75
C ASN A 158 -17.22 -11.18 19.47
N TYR A 159 -16.80 -10.23 20.32
CA TYR A 159 -17.11 -8.83 20.14
C TYR A 159 -16.58 -8.27 18.81
N ILE A 160 -15.30 -8.48 18.50
CA ILE A 160 -14.70 -7.95 17.25
C ILE A 160 -15.29 -8.61 15.99
N LYS A 161 -15.68 -9.89 16.08
CA LYS A 161 -16.37 -10.60 14.99
C LYS A 161 -17.76 -10.01 14.75
N GLU A 162 -18.55 -9.89 15.79
CA GLU A 162 -19.91 -9.33 15.69
C GLU A 162 -19.92 -7.90 15.16
N GLU A 163 -19.04 -7.05 15.69
CA GLU A 163 -18.92 -5.65 15.28
C GLU A 163 -18.54 -5.52 13.81
N ALA A 164 -17.52 -6.26 13.36
CA ALA A 164 -17.08 -6.25 11.98
C ALA A 164 -18.14 -6.84 11.03
N THR A 165 -18.81 -7.93 11.40
CA THR A 165 -19.89 -8.53 10.61
C THR A 165 -21.06 -7.57 10.43
N LYS A 166 -21.53 -6.92 11.51
CA LYS A 166 -22.59 -5.91 11.44
C LYS A 166 -22.21 -4.75 10.53
N PHE A 167 -20.97 -4.28 10.65
CA PHE A 167 -20.44 -3.22 9.79
C PHE A 167 -20.42 -3.65 8.31
N ILE A 168 -19.89 -4.84 7.99
CA ILE A 168 -19.80 -5.36 6.63
C ILE A 168 -21.19 -5.41 5.98
N LEU A 169 -22.16 -6.02 6.65
CA LEU A 169 -23.52 -6.15 6.13
C LEU A 169 -24.22 -4.79 5.97
N SER A 170 -23.99 -3.88 6.91
CA SER A 170 -24.55 -2.52 6.84
C SER A 170 -24.01 -1.74 5.64
N VAL A 171 -22.69 -1.73 5.40
CA VAL A 171 -22.10 -0.96 4.30
C VAL A 171 -22.32 -1.59 2.93
N ALA A 172 -22.51 -2.90 2.87
CA ALA A 172 -22.80 -3.62 1.64
C ALA A 172 -24.27 -3.54 1.22
N ASN A 173 -25.13 -3.06 2.11
CA ASN A 173 -26.55 -2.93 1.80
C ASN A 173 -26.78 -1.99 0.60
N GLY A 174 -27.45 -2.49 -0.43
CA GLY A 174 -27.69 -1.78 -1.68
C GLY A 174 -26.62 -1.95 -2.77
N TYR A 175 -25.57 -2.75 -2.52
CA TYR A 175 -24.62 -3.19 -3.55
C TYR A 175 -24.99 -4.57 -4.08
N ASP A 176 -24.82 -4.77 -5.40
CA ASP A 176 -24.84 -6.10 -5.99
C ASP A 176 -23.59 -6.88 -5.53
N VAL A 177 -23.76 -8.22 -5.35
CA VAL A 177 -22.64 -9.09 -4.95
C VAL A 177 -21.47 -9.00 -5.92
N ASN A 178 -21.76 -8.92 -7.23
CA ASN A 178 -20.73 -8.79 -8.27
C ASN A 178 -19.98 -7.46 -8.21
N SER A 179 -20.51 -6.47 -7.47
CA SER A 179 -19.88 -5.17 -7.23
C SER A 179 -19.08 -5.12 -5.93
N LEU A 180 -19.02 -6.23 -5.18
CA LEU A 180 -18.19 -6.36 -3.98
C LEU A 180 -16.80 -6.87 -4.36
N VAL A 181 -15.77 -6.27 -3.79
CA VAL A 181 -14.38 -6.60 -4.10
C VAL A 181 -13.54 -6.59 -2.83
N ILE A 182 -12.62 -7.52 -2.70
CA ILE A 182 -11.68 -7.60 -1.58
C ILE A 182 -10.25 -7.32 -2.06
N SER A 183 -9.60 -6.37 -1.42
CA SER A 183 -8.17 -6.07 -1.66
C SER A 183 -7.31 -7.00 -0.82
N PHE A 184 -6.83 -8.07 -1.44
CA PHE A 184 -5.95 -9.06 -0.81
C PHE A 184 -4.49 -8.70 -1.07
N SER A 185 -3.68 -8.53 -0.03
CA SER A 185 -2.24 -8.18 -0.15
C SER A 185 -1.31 -9.29 0.34
N GLY A 186 -1.83 -10.41 0.76
CA GLY A 186 -1.07 -11.48 1.40
C GLY A 186 -0.57 -11.14 2.81
N GLY A 187 -0.99 -10.00 3.38
CA GLY A 187 -0.69 -9.63 4.76
C GLY A 187 -1.80 -10.06 5.73
N LYS A 188 -1.47 -10.26 7.01
CA LYS A 188 -2.41 -10.71 8.05
C LYS A 188 -3.70 -9.89 8.12
N ASP A 189 -3.60 -8.56 7.93
CA ASP A 189 -4.75 -7.66 7.99
C ASP A 189 -5.71 -7.88 6.80
N SER A 190 -5.18 -8.08 5.59
CA SER A 190 -6.00 -8.42 4.42
C SER A 190 -6.52 -9.86 4.47
N THR A 191 -5.79 -10.77 5.09
CA THR A 191 -6.23 -12.15 5.35
C THR A 191 -7.43 -12.16 6.28
N ALA A 192 -7.34 -11.51 7.44
CA ALA A 192 -8.47 -11.40 8.39
C ALA A 192 -9.68 -10.70 7.75
N THR A 193 -9.43 -9.68 6.90
CA THR A 193 -10.51 -8.99 6.17
C THR A 193 -11.18 -9.91 5.15
N ALA A 194 -10.41 -10.67 4.37
CA ALA A 194 -10.94 -11.60 3.38
C ALA A 194 -11.83 -12.66 4.04
N ASP A 195 -11.33 -13.27 5.10
CA ASP A 195 -12.02 -14.32 5.83
C ASP A 195 -13.31 -13.81 6.52
N ILE A 196 -13.25 -12.68 7.25
CA ILE A 196 -14.42 -12.16 7.95
C ILE A 196 -15.49 -11.61 6.99
N VAL A 197 -15.10 -11.05 5.83
CA VAL A 197 -16.06 -10.64 4.79
C VAL A 197 -16.74 -11.86 4.19
N ALA A 198 -16.00 -12.90 3.82
CA ALA A 198 -16.58 -14.12 3.30
C ALA A 198 -17.56 -14.76 4.30
N LYS A 199 -17.20 -14.84 5.58
CA LYS A 199 -18.05 -15.37 6.64
C LYS A 199 -19.29 -14.52 6.93
N ALA A 200 -19.18 -13.21 6.84
CA ALA A 200 -20.30 -12.28 7.06
C ALA A 200 -21.45 -12.52 6.06
N PHE A 201 -21.11 -12.77 4.79
CA PHE A 201 -22.11 -13.10 3.77
C PHE A 201 -22.54 -14.57 3.81
N GLY A 202 -21.64 -15.48 4.22
CA GLY A 202 -21.90 -16.92 4.34
C GLY A 202 -22.28 -17.59 3.01
N GLY A 203 -22.64 -18.89 3.11
CA GLY A 203 -23.19 -19.66 2.00
C GLY A 203 -22.37 -19.59 0.71
N GLU A 204 -23.06 -19.43 -0.42
CA GLU A 204 -22.45 -19.30 -1.76
C GLU A 204 -21.96 -17.87 -2.07
N ILE A 205 -22.47 -16.85 -1.37
CA ILE A 205 -22.16 -15.45 -1.63
C ILE A 205 -20.74 -15.09 -1.20
N GLY A 206 -20.36 -15.47 0.02
CA GLY A 206 -19.06 -15.14 0.58
C GLY A 206 -17.88 -15.57 -0.32
N PRO A 207 -17.83 -16.83 -0.75
CA PRO A 207 -16.80 -17.32 -1.69
C PRO A 207 -16.84 -16.67 -3.07
N SER A 208 -17.98 -16.15 -3.54
CA SER A 208 -18.10 -15.57 -4.89
C SER A 208 -17.53 -14.14 -5.02
N ILE A 209 -17.17 -13.49 -3.91
CA ILE A 209 -16.63 -12.12 -3.93
C ILE A 209 -15.23 -12.11 -4.55
N LEU A 210 -15.02 -11.20 -5.53
CA LEU A 210 -13.75 -11.06 -6.21
C LEU A 210 -12.63 -10.58 -5.27
N HIS A 211 -11.55 -11.34 -5.22
CA HIS A 211 -10.30 -10.95 -4.58
C HIS A 211 -9.29 -10.46 -5.61
N TYR A 212 -8.58 -9.37 -5.34
CA TYR A 212 -7.44 -8.99 -6.17
C TYR A 212 -6.16 -8.84 -5.36
N PHE A 213 -5.08 -9.40 -5.90
CA PHE A 213 -3.72 -9.31 -5.38
C PHE A 213 -2.87 -8.42 -6.29
N GLY A 214 -2.39 -7.31 -5.77
CA GLY A 214 -1.49 -6.41 -6.51
C GLY A 214 -0.05 -6.89 -6.44
N ASP A 215 0.38 -7.65 -7.45
CA ASP A 215 1.74 -8.16 -7.57
C ASP A 215 2.70 -7.07 -8.05
N THR A 216 3.55 -6.60 -7.15
CA THR A 216 4.57 -5.59 -7.47
C THR A 216 5.84 -6.17 -8.08
N THR A 217 5.94 -7.48 -8.24
CA THR A 217 7.17 -8.24 -8.58
C THR A 217 8.28 -8.19 -7.51
N LEU A 218 8.00 -7.53 -6.39
CA LEU A 218 8.96 -7.26 -5.30
C LEU A 218 8.48 -7.79 -3.94
N GLU A 219 7.45 -8.63 -3.92
CA GLU A 219 6.94 -9.22 -2.69
C GLU A 219 7.94 -10.25 -2.13
N PHE A 220 7.82 -10.56 -0.85
CA PHE A 220 8.57 -11.67 -0.27
C PHE A 220 8.19 -13.00 -0.93
N PRO A 221 9.14 -13.95 -1.10
CA PRO A 221 8.82 -15.28 -1.62
C PRO A 221 7.64 -15.93 -0.90
N CYS A 222 7.64 -15.93 0.45
CA CYS A 222 6.52 -16.44 1.26
C CYS A 222 5.17 -15.78 0.93
N THR A 223 5.17 -14.53 0.42
CA THR A 223 3.92 -13.85 0.04
C THR A 223 3.35 -14.41 -1.25
N TYR A 224 4.19 -14.78 -2.22
CA TYR A 224 3.75 -15.47 -3.43
C TYR A 224 3.24 -16.87 -3.10
N GLU A 225 4.00 -17.63 -2.32
CA GLU A 225 3.62 -18.97 -1.86
C GLU A 225 2.28 -18.93 -1.10
N TYR A 226 2.08 -17.95 -0.25
CA TYR A 226 0.83 -17.76 0.48
C TYR A 226 -0.33 -17.34 -0.44
N ALA A 227 -0.10 -16.42 -1.39
CA ALA A 227 -1.15 -16.00 -2.32
C ALA A 227 -1.60 -17.15 -3.24
N ASP A 228 -0.67 -17.98 -3.70
CA ASP A 228 -0.98 -19.18 -4.47
C ASP A 228 -1.70 -20.22 -3.62
N ARG A 229 -1.25 -20.47 -2.38
CA ARG A 229 -1.89 -21.37 -1.42
C ARG A 229 -3.32 -20.91 -1.07
N PHE A 230 -3.52 -19.60 -0.89
CA PHE A 230 -4.85 -19.00 -0.67
C PHE A 230 -5.78 -19.27 -1.87
N ARG A 231 -5.34 -18.96 -3.09
CA ARG A 231 -6.10 -19.22 -4.32
C ARG A 231 -6.47 -20.71 -4.43
N ASP A 232 -5.50 -21.60 -4.25
CA ASP A 232 -5.67 -23.04 -4.44
C ASP A 232 -6.58 -23.67 -3.37
N SER A 233 -6.63 -23.11 -2.16
CA SER A 233 -7.52 -23.53 -1.07
C SER A 233 -8.93 -22.93 -1.16
N HIS A 234 -9.16 -21.96 -2.05
CA HIS A 234 -10.46 -21.31 -2.26
C HIS A 234 -10.85 -21.35 -3.75
N PRO A 235 -11.07 -22.55 -4.32
CA PRO A 235 -11.28 -22.71 -5.77
C PRO A 235 -12.53 -22.00 -6.30
N ASP A 236 -13.53 -21.78 -5.45
CA ASP A 236 -14.78 -21.08 -5.80
C ASP A 236 -14.65 -19.55 -5.71
N THR A 237 -13.51 -19.04 -5.23
CA THR A 237 -13.28 -17.60 -5.06
C THR A 237 -12.57 -17.02 -6.28
N PRO A 238 -13.19 -16.06 -7.00
CA PRO A 238 -12.50 -15.34 -8.07
C PRO A 238 -11.28 -14.61 -7.54
N PHE A 239 -10.09 -14.93 -8.06
CA PHE A 239 -8.82 -14.38 -7.61
C PHE A 239 -8.04 -13.79 -8.78
N SER A 240 -7.89 -12.47 -8.82
CA SER A 240 -7.15 -11.76 -9.87
C SER A 240 -5.76 -11.33 -9.37
N LYS A 241 -4.71 -11.80 -10.04
CA LYS A 241 -3.33 -11.37 -9.78
C LYS A 241 -2.96 -10.25 -10.76
N ILE A 242 -2.91 -9.03 -10.27
CA ILE A 242 -2.73 -7.82 -11.08
C ILE A 242 -1.27 -7.37 -11.03
N ARG A 243 -0.62 -7.31 -12.19
CA ARG A 243 0.78 -6.95 -12.34
C ARG A 243 0.99 -5.95 -13.49
N ASN A 244 2.07 -5.18 -13.43
CA ASN A 244 2.56 -4.41 -14.54
C ASN A 244 3.63 -5.21 -15.27
N ASP A 245 3.32 -5.73 -16.45
CA ASP A 245 4.24 -6.50 -17.29
C ASP A 245 5.03 -5.62 -18.27
N ASP A 246 4.63 -4.35 -18.44
CA ASP A 246 5.25 -3.40 -19.37
C ASP A 246 6.59 -2.83 -18.86
N GLN A 247 6.89 -2.99 -17.57
CA GLN A 247 8.04 -2.35 -16.93
C GLN A 247 8.80 -3.31 -16.02
N ASN A 248 10.13 -3.28 -16.10
CA ASN A 248 11.00 -3.95 -15.15
C ASN A 248 11.45 -2.98 -14.04
N PHE A 249 11.42 -3.42 -12.79
CA PHE A 249 11.79 -2.57 -11.66
C PHE A 249 13.23 -2.06 -11.71
N TYR A 250 14.19 -2.92 -12.08
CA TYR A 250 15.60 -2.52 -12.13
C TYR A 250 15.88 -1.57 -13.29
N ASP A 251 15.24 -1.78 -14.46
CA ASP A 251 15.40 -0.89 -15.62
C ASP A 251 14.89 0.52 -15.29
N VAL A 252 13.75 0.61 -14.60
CA VAL A 252 13.24 1.90 -14.12
C VAL A 252 14.16 2.51 -13.04
N CYS A 253 14.78 1.69 -12.18
CA CYS A 253 15.79 2.19 -11.23
C CYS A 253 17.04 2.72 -11.93
N GLU A 254 17.44 2.14 -13.06
CA GLU A 254 18.57 2.66 -13.86
C GLU A 254 18.25 4.02 -14.47
N ASP A 255 17.04 4.21 -14.99
CA ASP A 255 16.62 5.46 -15.64
C ASP A 255 16.39 6.59 -14.62
N ILE A 256 15.52 6.38 -13.63
CA ILE A 256 15.09 7.43 -12.69
C ILE A 256 15.62 7.29 -11.27
N GLY A 257 16.47 6.31 -11.04
CA GLY A 257 17.08 5.99 -9.76
C GLY A 257 16.17 5.22 -8.81
N PRO A 258 16.75 4.52 -7.80
CA PRO A 258 16.01 3.70 -6.85
C PRO A 258 14.92 4.51 -6.12
N PRO A 259 13.79 3.88 -5.75
CA PRO A 259 12.75 4.57 -4.98
C PRO A 259 13.29 5.01 -3.62
N ALA A 260 12.71 6.08 -3.09
CA ALA A 260 13.03 6.62 -1.78
C ALA A 260 11.74 6.96 -1.03
N ARG A 261 11.82 7.31 0.27
CA ARG A 261 10.64 7.57 1.11
C ARG A 261 9.70 8.62 0.51
N MET A 262 10.25 9.67 -0.09
CA MET A 262 9.49 10.74 -0.76
C MET A 262 9.33 10.53 -2.27
N MET A 263 9.95 9.50 -2.84
CA MET A 263 9.99 9.21 -4.27
C MET A 263 9.50 7.79 -4.54
N ARG A 264 8.26 7.51 -4.18
CA ARG A 264 7.66 6.18 -4.29
C ARG A 264 6.99 5.96 -5.66
N TRP A 265 7.72 6.24 -6.74
CA TRP A 265 7.25 5.99 -8.10
C TRP A 265 6.86 4.51 -8.31
N CYS A 266 7.56 3.59 -7.65
CA CYS A 266 7.26 2.15 -7.69
C CYS A 266 5.83 1.82 -7.26
N CYS A 267 5.28 2.51 -6.25
CA CYS A 267 3.89 2.29 -5.84
C CYS A 267 2.90 2.67 -6.95
N SER A 268 3.17 3.73 -7.73
CA SER A 268 2.32 4.12 -8.86
C SER A 268 2.44 3.15 -10.02
N MET A 269 3.68 2.76 -10.39
CA MET A 269 3.94 1.92 -11.55
C MET A 269 3.56 0.46 -11.35
N PHE A 270 3.84 -0.10 -10.17
CA PHE A 270 3.73 -1.54 -9.92
C PHE A 270 2.58 -1.93 -8.99
N LYS A 271 1.84 -0.97 -8.43
CA LYS A 271 0.73 -1.29 -7.53
C LYS A 271 -0.54 -0.52 -7.88
N THR A 272 -0.57 0.81 -7.64
CA THR A 272 -1.83 1.57 -7.77
C THR A 272 -2.26 1.76 -9.20
N GLY A 273 -1.33 1.93 -10.14
CA GLY A 273 -1.64 2.08 -11.57
C GLY A 273 -2.28 0.84 -12.16
N PRO A 274 -1.61 -0.33 -12.10
CA PRO A 274 -2.17 -1.59 -12.60
C PRO A 274 -3.52 -1.92 -11.97
N ILE A 275 -3.67 -1.79 -10.65
CA ILE A 275 -4.95 -2.03 -9.96
C ILE A 275 -6.05 -1.10 -10.46
N THR A 276 -5.73 0.20 -10.66
CA THR A 276 -6.73 1.15 -11.17
C THR A 276 -7.17 0.80 -12.58
N ARG A 277 -6.21 0.43 -13.45
CA ARG A 277 -6.48 -0.01 -14.83
C ARG A 277 -7.39 -1.22 -14.83
N GLU A 278 -7.05 -2.23 -14.06
CA GLU A 278 -7.84 -3.46 -13.99
C GLU A 278 -9.25 -3.23 -13.46
N LEU A 279 -9.40 -2.50 -12.36
CA LEU A 279 -10.73 -2.19 -11.83
C LEU A 279 -11.59 -1.35 -12.80
N ASN A 280 -10.99 -0.45 -13.60
CA ASN A 280 -11.74 0.28 -14.63
C ASN A 280 -12.15 -0.62 -15.79
N ASN A 281 -11.36 -1.67 -16.10
CA ASN A 281 -11.68 -2.64 -17.15
C ASN A 281 -12.77 -3.61 -16.70
N CYS A 282 -12.67 -4.13 -15.48
CA CYS A 282 -13.63 -5.08 -14.93
C CYS A 282 -14.99 -4.43 -14.58
N PHE A 283 -14.97 -3.15 -14.17
CA PHE A 283 -16.16 -2.44 -13.68
C PHE A 283 -16.37 -1.10 -14.41
N PRO A 284 -16.63 -1.09 -15.72
CA PRO A 284 -16.71 0.13 -16.51
C PRO A 284 -17.95 0.97 -16.14
N GLY A 285 -17.73 2.02 -15.32
CA GLY A 285 -18.79 2.93 -14.89
C GLY A 285 -19.72 2.39 -13.78
N GLU A 286 -19.42 1.23 -13.22
CA GLU A 286 -20.18 0.61 -12.14
C GLU A 286 -19.83 1.19 -10.78
N GLN A 287 -20.75 1.07 -9.84
CA GLN A 287 -20.52 1.41 -8.43
C GLN A 287 -20.01 0.17 -7.70
N ILE A 288 -18.78 0.20 -7.21
CA ILE A 288 -18.18 -0.90 -6.47
C ILE A 288 -17.89 -0.56 -5.02
N LEU A 289 -17.98 -1.55 -4.15
CA LEU A 289 -17.55 -1.51 -2.77
C LEU A 289 -16.31 -2.40 -2.59
N THR A 290 -15.19 -1.80 -2.20
CA THR A 290 -13.95 -2.54 -1.95
C THR A 290 -13.64 -2.60 -0.47
N PHE A 291 -13.45 -3.81 0.04
CA PHE A 291 -13.00 -4.05 1.42
C PHE A 291 -11.48 -4.05 1.51
N TYR A 292 -10.93 -3.28 2.46
CA TYR A 292 -9.50 -3.16 2.72
C TYR A 292 -9.15 -3.54 4.15
N GLY A 293 -8.09 -4.32 4.31
CA GLY A 293 -7.47 -4.58 5.61
C GLY A 293 -6.67 -3.37 6.11
N ILE A 294 -7.35 -2.29 6.48
CA ILE A 294 -6.75 -1.07 7.00
C ILE A 294 -7.11 -0.92 8.47
N ARG A 295 -6.13 -0.64 9.33
CA ARG A 295 -6.32 -0.38 10.75
C ARG A 295 -5.86 1.02 11.14
N LYS A 296 -6.64 1.68 12.01
CA LYS A 296 -6.36 3.04 12.51
C LYS A 296 -5.02 3.12 13.25
N CYS A 297 -4.69 2.12 14.05
CA CYS A 297 -3.48 2.06 14.87
C CYS A 297 -2.19 1.75 14.09
N GLU A 298 -2.27 1.39 12.80
CA GLU A 298 -1.12 0.93 12.01
C GLU A 298 -0.09 2.03 11.72
N SER A 299 -0.52 3.28 11.62
CA SER A 299 0.35 4.44 11.45
C SER A 299 -0.37 5.76 11.69
N VAL A 300 0.39 6.82 12.01
CA VAL A 300 -0.13 8.20 12.14
C VAL A 300 -0.86 8.67 10.87
N SER A 301 -0.44 8.22 9.69
CA SER A 301 -1.14 8.55 8.44
C SER A 301 -2.50 7.86 8.36
N ARG A 302 -2.58 6.59 8.77
CA ARG A 302 -3.82 5.80 8.73
C ARG A 302 -4.80 6.17 9.82
N SER A 303 -4.34 6.73 10.95
CA SER A 303 -5.23 7.24 11.99
C SER A 303 -6.14 8.39 11.53
N LYS A 304 -5.79 9.02 10.41
CA LYS A 304 -6.56 10.11 9.78
C LYS A 304 -7.54 9.61 8.69
N TYR A 305 -7.58 8.31 8.42
CA TYR A 305 -8.50 7.75 7.44
C TYR A 305 -9.88 7.59 8.07
N SER A 306 -10.90 7.61 7.24
CA SER A 306 -12.25 7.21 7.62
C SER A 306 -12.43 5.72 7.42
N ARG A 307 -13.25 5.08 8.25
CA ARG A 307 -13.62 3.67 8.13
C ARG A 307 -14.30 3.37 6.78
N ILE A 308 -15.08 4.36 6.30
CA ILE A 308 -15.69 4.35 4.96
C ILE A 308 -15.20 5.58 4.20
N THR A 309 -14.90 5.40 2.93
CA THR A 309 -14.42 6.47 2.07
C THR A 309 -15.11 6.42 0.71
N TYR A 310 -15.78 7.51 0.34
CA TYR A 310 -16.48 7.66 -0.93
C TYR A 310 -15.81 8.70 -1.82
N ASN A 311 -15.65 8.40 -3.11
CA ASN A 311 -15.31 9.37 -4.18
C ASN A 311 -14.19 10.39 -3.87
N ASN A 312 -13.20 10.04 -3.05
CA ASN A 312 -12.07 10.91 -2.72
C ASN A 312 -10.76 10.43 -3.40
N GLU A 313 -9.64 11.05 -3.04
CA GLU A 313 -8.32 10.72 -3.61
C GLU A 313 -7.83 9.29 -3.27
N SER A 314 -8.38 8.67 -2.23
CA SER A 314 -7.99 7.31 -1.82
C SER A 314 -8.70 6.21 -2.61
N VAL A 315 -9.81 6.50 -3.30
CA VAL A 315 -10.50 5.53 -4.15
C VAL A 315 -9.81 5.41 -5.52
N LYS A 316 -9.89 4.22 -6.15
CA LYS A 316 -9.22 3.93 -7.43
C LYS A 316 -10.01 4.40 -8.63
N ILE A 317 -11.32 4.21 -8.62
CA ILE A 317 -12.23 4.56 -9.70
C ILE A 317 -13.31 5.53 -9.23
N GLN A 318 -14.01 6.16 -10.17
CA GLN A 318 -14.95 7.24 -9.86
C GLN A 318 -16.08 6.85 -8.90
N LYS A 319 -16.65 5.68 -9.07
CA LYS A 319 -17.79 5.21 -8.28
C LYS A 319 -17.40 4.16 -7.23
N GLN A 320 -16.13 4.15 -6.81
CA GLN A 320 -15.66 3.23 -5.77
C GLN A 320 -15.96 3.78 -4.38
N ALA A 321 -16.56 2.95 -3.53
CA ALA A 321 -16.52 3.09 -2.09
C ALA A 321 -15.44 2.16 -1.52
N VAL A 322 -14.81 2.59 -0.44
CA VAL A 322 -13.81 1.79 0.30
C VAL A 322 -14.27 1.63 1.73
N ALA A 323 -14.34 0.40 2.21
CA ALA A 323 -14.71 0.07 3.58
C ALA A 323 -13.56 -0.70 4.25
N ALA A 324 -13.32 -0.42 5.54
CA ALA A 324 -12.31 -1.06 6.35
C ALA A 324 -12.97 -1.79 7.55
N PRO A 325 -13.35 -3.07 7.41
CA PRO A 325 -14.04 -3.82 8.45
C PRO A 325 -13.29 -3.86 9.78
N ILE A 326 -11.99 -4.07 9.71
CA ILE A 326 -11.09 -4.22 10.87
C ILE A 326 -10.43 -2.89 11.31
N PHE A 327 -11.02 -1.74 10.97
CA PHE A 327 -10.42 -0.41 11.16
C PHE A 327 -10.00 -0.13 12.60
N PHE A 328 -10.78 -0.58 13.57
CA PHE A 328 -10.55 -0.35 15.00
C PHE A 328 -9.77 -1.48 15.69
N TRP A 329 -9.41 -2.56 14.97
CA TRP A 329 -8.67 -3.65 15.56
C TRP A 329 -7.22 -3.29 15.89
N SER A 330 -6.72 -3.75 17.04
CA SER A 330 -5.31 -3.73 17.40
C SER A 330 -4.52 -4.80 16.64
N ASP A 331 -3.21 -4.83 16.76
CA ASP A 331 -2.41 -5.90 16.19
C ASP A 331 -2.73 -7.24 16.85
N LEU A 332 -2.93 -7.21 18.16
CA LEU A 332 -3.32 -8.39 18.94
C LEU A 332 -4.74 -8.89 18.60
N ASP A 333 -5.69 -8.00 18.25
CA ASP A 333 -7.02 -8.41 17.77
C ASP A 333 -6.93 -9.21 16.48
N VAL A 334 -6.10 -8.76 15.53
CA VAL A 334 -5.88 -9.49 14.26
C VAL A 334 -5.33 -10.88 14.53
N TRP A 335 -4.36 -11.00 15.45
CA TRP A 335 -3.81 -12.30 15.82
C TRP A 335 -4.78 -13.16 16.62
N LEU A 336 -5.58 -12.54 17.50
CA LEU A 336 -6.65 -13.24 18.21
C LEU A 336 -7.66 -13.84 17.23
N TYR A 337 -8.03 -13.09 16.18
CA TYR A 337 -8.91 -13.56 15.13
C TYR A 337 -8.28 -14.71 14.34
N ILE A 338 -7.10 -14.51 13.76
CA ILE A 338 -6.42 -15.50 12.91
C ILE A 338 -6.17 -16.82 13.66
N LEU A 339 -5.72 -16.73 14.91
CA LEU A 339 -5.34 -17.91 15.71
C LEU A 339 -6.52 -18.50 16.51
N GLY A 340 -7.61 -17.76 16.64
CA GLY A 340 -8.77 -18.16 17.44
C GLY A 340 -10.01 -18.54 16.63
N GLU A 341 -10.04 -18.19 15.36
CA GLU A 341 -11.18 -18.51 14.51
C GLU A 341 -11.24 -20.01 14.23
N GLU A 342 -12.44 -20.57 14.40
CA GLU A 342 -12.76 -22.01 14.26
C GLU A 342 -12.12 -22.97 15.27
N ASN A 343 -11.26 -22.48 16.16
CA ASN A 343 -10.73 -23.32 17.23
C ASN A 343 -11.57 -23.20 18.51
N ASN A 344 -12.70 -23.84 18.58
CA ASN A 344 -13.50 -24.00 19.81
C ASN A 344 -12.71 -24.73 20.95
N GLY A 345 -11.45 -24.32 21.19
CA GLY A 345 -10.58 -24.83 22.25
C GLY A 345 -9.78 -26.09 21.89
N ALA A 346 -9.79 -26.56 20.66
CA ALA A 346 -9.08 -27.76 20.25
C ALA A 346 -8.02 -27.45 19.17
N LYS A 347 -6.76 -27.69 19.53
CA LYS A 347 -5.57 -27.81 18.67
C LYS A 347 -5.30 -26.65 17.70
N ILE A 348 -4.61 -25.63 18.19
CA ILE A 348 -3.92 -24.69 17.34
C ILE A 348 -2.64 -25.38 16.83
N VAL A 349 -2.66 -25.65 15.53
CA VAL A 349 -1.50 -25.92 14.67
C VAL A 349 -0.58 -27.05 15.09
N ASP A 350 -0.90 -28.23 14.67
CA ASP A 350 0.13 -29.20 14.31
C ASP A 350 0.49 -28.95 12.84
N TYR A 351 1.65 -28.36 12.58
CA TYR A 351 2.05 -27.87 11.25
C TYR A 351 2.22 -28.99 10.22
N GLU A 352 2.53 -30.21 10.68
CA GLU A 352 2.67 -31.38 9.81
C GLU A 352 1.33 -32.00 9.42
N THR A 353 0.26 -31.77 10.19
CA THR A 353 -1.08 -32.28 9.89
C THR A 353 -2.01 -31.26 9.23
N ALA A 354 -1.66 -30.00 9.21
CA ALA A 354 -2.48 -28.90 8.69
C ALA A 354 -2.65 -28.90 7.15
N ALA A 355 -1.83 -29.63 6.42
CA ALA A 355 -1.96 -29.78 4.97
C ALA A 355 -3.22 -30.57 4.53
N GLY A 356 -4.01 -31.10 5.46
CA GLY A 356 -5.16 -31.91 5.18
C GLY A 356 -6.45 -31.63 5.95
N GLN A 357 -6.45 -30.79 6.99
CA GLN A 357 -7.64 -30.44 7.78
C GLN A 357 -7.61 -28.98 8.23
N SER A 358 -8.23 -28.11 7.47
CA SER A 358 -8.28 -26.67 7.67
C SER A 358 -9.41 -26.26 8.61
N ASN A 359 -9.07 -25.93 9.86
CA ASN A 359 -10.00 -25.26 10.78
C ASN A 359 -9.40 -23.96 11.39
N TYR A 360 -8.43 -23.34 10.74
CA TYR A 360 -7.88 -22.04 11.14
C TYR A 360 -7.68 -21.16 9.91
N VAL A 361 -7.60 -19.86 10.13
CA VAL A 361 -7.31 -18.92 9.03
C VAL A 361 -5.83 -19.02 8.68
N ASP A 362 -5.50 -19.57 7.50
CA ASP A 362 -4.13 -19.64 7.00
C ASP A 362 -3.55 -18.23 6.83
N PHE A 363 -2.26 -18.07 7.02
CA PHE A 363 -1.59 -16.78 6.95
C PHE A 363 -0.16 -16.90 6.39
N ASN A 364 0.39 -15.76 5.99
CA ASN A 364 1.71 -15.65 5.38
C ASN A 364 2.84 -16.03 6.35
N ASP A 365 3.68 -16.97 5.92
CA ASP A 365 4.78 -17.50 6.73
C ASP A 365 5.87 -16.46 7.08
N ALA A 366 5.94 -15.33 6.38
CA ALA A 366 6.84 -14.25 6.75
C ALA A 366 6.65 -13.78 8.20
N TYR A 367 5.43 -13.85 8.75
CA TYR A 367 5.16 -13.51 10.15
C TYR A 367 5.81 -14.49 11.13
N ARG A 368 5.95 -15.78 10.77
CA ARG A 368 6.67 -16.78 11.55
C ARG A 368 8.15 -16.45 11.67
N LEU A 369 8.71 -15.87 10.61
CA LEU A 369 10.10 -15.43 10.53
C LEU A 369 10.37 -14.10 11.27
N GLY A 370 9.34 -13.49 11.85
CA GLY A 370 9.46 -12.28 12.66
C GLY A 370 9.21 -10.97 11.92
N TYR A 371 8.67 -10.99 10.71
CA TYR A 371 8.23 -9.74 10.06
C TYR A 371 6.97 -9.20 10.72
N ASP A 372 6.93 -7.90 10.98
CA ASP A 372 5.76 -7.22 11.54
C ASP A 372 4.71 -6.91 10.47
N ARG A 373 5.16 -6.76 9.24
CA ARG A 373 4.31 -6.55 8.06
C ARG A 373 4.99 -7.07 6.81
N VAL A 374 4.18 -7.50 5.86
CA VAL A 374 4.63 -7.93 4.53
C VAL A 374 4.43 -6.83 3.48
N GLY A 375 5.14 -6.94 2.36
CA GLY A 375 5.14 -6.02 1.23
C GLY A 375 6.45 -6.14 0.46
N CYS A 376 6.81 -5.13 -0.33
CA CYS A 376 8.05 -5.17 -1.11
C CYS A 376 9.28 -5.32 -0.21
N TRP A 377 10.09 -6.36 -0.44
CA TRP A 377 11.26 -6.67 0.38
C TRP A 377 12.34 -5.57 0.35
N CYS A 378 12.47 -4.82 -0.78
CA CYS A 378 13.43 -3.71 -0.95
C CYS A 378 12.84 -2.32 -0.64
N CYS A 379 11.66 -2.24 -0.01
CA CYS A 379 10.97 -0.97 0.22
C CYS A 379 11.81 0.02 1.04
N PRO A 380 11.95 1.29 0.61
CA PRO A 380 12.67 2.30 1.39
C PRO A 380 12.03 2.62 2.75
N ASN A 381 10.77 2.23 2.97
CA ASN A 381 10.09 2.38 4.26
C ASN A 381 10.37 1.23 5.23
N ASN A 382 11.03 0.16 4.79
CA ASN A 382 11.42 -0.92 5.68
C ASN A 382 12.36 -0.41 6.78
N ASN A 383 12.07 -0.78 8.02
CA ASN A 383 12.90 -0.46 9.17
C ASN A 383 14.17 -1.33 9.21
N SER A 384 15.07 -1.07 10.15
CA SER A 384 16.34 -1.80 10.29
C SER A 384 16.13 -3.29 10.56
N ARG A 385 15.07 -3.65 11.29
CA ARG A 385 14.72 -5.05 11.57
C ARG A 385 14.30 -5.77 10.29
N ALA A 386 13.36 -5.20 9.51
CA ALA A 386 12.92 -5.82 8.26
C ALA A 386 14.08 -5.99 7.27
N GLN A 387 15.00 -5.00 7.19
CA GLN A 387 16.21 -5.13 6.37
C GLN A 387 17.17 -6.22 6.88
N PHE A 388 17.29 -6.37 8.20
CA PHE A 388 18.07 -7.44 8.81
C PHE A 388 17.45 -8.80 8.48
N LEU A 389 16.15 -8.99 8.65
CA LEU A 389 15.44 -10.22 8.31
C LEU A 389 15.59 -10.57 6.82
N SER A 390 15.55 -9.56 5.92
CA SER A 390 15.81 -9.80 4.50
C SER A 390 17.25 -10.30 4.24
N ARG A 391 18.25 -9.86 4.99
CA ARG A 391 19.62 -10.40 4.90
C ARG A 391 19.73 -11.84 5.43
N ILE A 392 18.87 -12.22 6.37
CA ILE A 392 18.82 -13.59 6.89
C ILE A 392 18.10 -14.52 5.90
N TYR A 393 16.89 -14.17 5.47
CA TYR A 393 15.99 -15.07 4.74
C TYR A 393 16.02 -14.90 3.21
N MET A 394 16.58 -13.79 2.70
CA MET A 394 16.73 -13.50 1.27
C MET A 394 18.14 -12.94 0.98
N PRO A 395 19.22 -13.68 1.29
CA PRO A 395 20.58 -13.16 1.21
C PRO A 395 21.00 -12.73 -0.19
N GLU A 396 20.64 -13.49 -1.22
CA GLU A 396 21.02 -13.20 -2.60
C GLU A 396 20.32 -11.93 -3.13
N GLN A 397 19.03 -11.81 -2.91
CA GLN A 397 18.26 -10.61 -3.30
C GLN A 397 18.77 -9.38 -2.55
N SER A 398 19.02 -9.51 -1.24
CA SER A 398 19.56 -8.42 -0.41
C SER A 398 20.94 -7.96 -0.87
N LYS A 399 21.83 -8.91 -1.25
CA LYS A 399 23.17 -8.63 -1.77
C LYS A 399 23.09 -7.95 -3.15
N LYS A 400 22.24 -8.48 -4.06
CA LYS A 400 22.02 -7.88 -5.38
C LYS A 400 21.53 -6.43 -5.25
N TRP A 401 20.55 -6.19 -4.38
CA TRP A 401 20.03 -4.85 -4.14
C TRP A 401 21.06 -3.90 -3.53
N ARG A 402 21.82 -4.36 -2.53
CA ARG A 402 22.89 -3.55 -1.93
C ARG A 402 23.93 -3.15 -2.97
N ASN A 403 24.40 -4.08 -3.81
CA ASN A 403 25.36 -3.80 -4.86
C ASN A 403 24.81 -2.78 -5.87
N PHE A 404 23.57 -2.97 -6.32
CA PHE A 404 22.88 -2.00 -7.18
C PHE A 404 22.84 -0.59 -6.57
N LEU A 405 22.52 -0.48 -5.28
CA LEU A 405 22.50 0.81 -4.58
C LEU A 405 23.89 1.45 -4.47
N ILE A 406 24.94 0.65 -4.29
CA ILE A 406 26.33 1.14 -4.25
C ILE A 406 26.74 1.68 -5.64
N ASP A 407 26.47 0.95 -6.70
CA ASP A 407 26.78 1.37 -8.06
C ASP A 407 26.01 2.63 -8.45
N PHE A 408 24.73 2.70 -8.08
CA PHE A 408 23.95 3.92 -8.22
C PHE A 408 24.55 5.10 -7.43
N ALA A 409 24.97 4.87 -6.17
CA ALA A 409 25.57 5.92 -5.34
C ALA A 409 26.88 6.46 -5.96
N LYS A 410 27.73 5.58 -6.50
CA LYS A 410 28.93 5.95 -7.26
C LYS A 410 28.58 6.80 -8.48
N ARG A 411 27.60 6.37 -9.28
CA ARG A 411 27.15 7.06 -10.49
C ARG A 411 26.68 8.49 -10.22
N ILE A 412 25.96 8.71 -9.10
CA ILE A 412 25.51 10.06 -8.70
C ILE A 412 26.53 10.84 -7.87
N GLY A 413 27.79 10.39 -7.82
CA GLY A 413 28.91 11.09 -7.19
C GLY A 413 28.91 11.13 -5.66
N LYS A 414 28.38 10.07 -4.99
CA LYS A 414 28.50 9.99 -3.52
C LYS A 414 29.89 9.56 -3.11
N PRO A 415 30.60 10.31 -2.24
CA PRO A 415 32.00 10.06 -1.91
C PRO A 415 32.21 8.69 -1.25
N ASP A 416 31.34 8.30 -0.31
CA ASP A 416 31.41 7.02 0.40
C ASP A 416 30.18 6.18 0.08
N ALA A 417 30.14 5.58 -1.11
CA ALA A 417 28.97 4.88 -1.63
C ALA A 417 28.48 3.75 -0.70
N GLU A 418 29.39 2.97 -0.13
CA GLU A 418 29.03 1.89 0.79
C GLU A 418 28.44 2.44 2.11
N VAL A 419 29.09 3.41 2.72
CA VAL A 419 28.58 4.08 3.93
C VAL A 419 27.22 4.74 3.67
N TYR A 420 27.06 5.38 2.50
CA TYR A 420 25.79 5.97 2.09
C TYR A 420 24.67 4.94 2.03
N VAL A 421 24.94 3.75 1.54
CA VAL A 421 23.97 2.66 1.43
C VAL A 421 23.71 2.00 2.79
N ASP A 422 24.76 1.62 3.50
CA ASP A 422 24.66 0.85 4.76
C ASP A 422 24.04 1.67 5.91
N THR A 423 24.25 2.99 5.91
CA THR A 423 23.57 3.91 6.84
C THR A 423 22.13 4.25 6.43
N GLY A 424 21.67 3.75 5.28
CA GLY A 424 20.30 3.99 4.78
C GLY A 424 20.04 5.41 4.26
N LYS A 425 21.07 6.21 4.00
CA LYS A 425 20.94 7.58 3.46
C LYS A 425 20.25 7.62 2.09
N TRP A 426 20.39 6.55 1.29
CA TRP A 426 19.71 6.40 0.01
C TRP A 426 18.18 6.50 0.12
N LYS A 427 17.59 6.10 1.27
CA LYS A 427 16.15 6.18 1.53
C LYS A 427 15.62 7.61 1.59
N ALA A 428 16.50 8.59 1.85
CA ALA A 428 16.17 10.01 1.90
C ALA A 428 16.46 10.75 0.59
N ARG A 429 16.83 10.04 -0.47
CA ARG A 429 17.10 10.61 -1.80
C ARG A 429 15.92 11.46 -2.27
N GLN A 430 16.23 12.63 -2.86
CA GLN A 430 15.27 13.54 -3.48
C GLN A 430 15.86 14.09 -4.78
N GLY A 431 15.00 14.23 -5.79
CA GLY A 431 15.39 14.79 -7.09
C GLY A 431 16.23 13.85 -7.95
N GLY A 432 16.57 14.33 -9.13
CA GLY A 432 17.26 13.62 -10.19
C GLY A 432 18.72 14.05 -10.42
N ASN A 433 19.39 14.70 -9.44
CA ASN A 433 20.77 15.14 -9.60
C ASN A 433 21.66 13.95 -9.99
N GLY A 434 22.43 14.11 -11.08
CA GLY A 434 23.31 13.08 -11.64
C GLY A 434 22.59 12.08 -12.56
N LEU A 435 21.32 12.30 -12.92
CA LEU A 435 20.55 11.44 -13.83
C LEU A 435 20.22 12.20 -15.11
N ALA A 436 20.43 11.59 -16.28
CA ALA A 436 20.06 12.13 -17.58
C ALA A 436 18.55 12.43 -17.66
N ALA A 437 17.72 11.53 -17.13
CA ALA A 437 16.26 11.68 -17.08
C ALA A 437 15.80 13.00 -16.39
N ALA A 438 16.64 13.63 -15.57
CA ALA A 438 16.33 14.92 -14.95
C ALA A 438 16.35 16.09 -15.96
N ASP A 439 17.06 15.97 -17.06
CA ASP A 439 17.07 16.97 -18.12
C ASP A 439 15.89 16.80 -19.07
N ASP A 440 15.43 15.57 -19.27
CA ASP A 440 14.30 15.25 -20.16
C ASP A 440 12.97 15.83 -19.64
N VAL A 441 12.78 15.90 -18.32
CA VAL A 441 11.54 16.44 -17.72
C VAL A 441 11.46 17.97 -17.74
N LYS A 442 12.52 18.67 -18.12
CA LYS A 442 12.52 20.13 -18.23
C LYS A 442 11.72 20.56 -19.47
N ILE A 443 10.84 21.54 -19.30
CA ILE A 443 10.13 22.15 -20.43
C ILE A 443 11.05 23.19 -21.06
N LYS A 444 11.53 22.93 -22.29
CA LYS A 444 12.33 23.89 -23.05
C LYS A 444 11.42 24.62 -24.03
N PHE A 445 11.45 25.94 -24.03
CA PHE A 445 10.69 26.77 -24.96
C PHE A 445 11.37 28.11 -25.19
N THR A 446 11.03 28.74 -26.33
CA THR A 446 11.38 30.12 -26.68
C THR A 446 10.09 30.89 -26.90
N ASN A 447 10.04 32.16 -26.44
CA ASN A 447 8.90 33.03 -26.73
C ASN A 447 8.95 33.44 -28.22
N CYS A 448 7.82 33.41 -28.89
CA CYS A 448 7.72 33.89 -30.26
C CYS A 448 7.69 35.41 -30.27
N THR A 449 8.70 36.05 -30.88
CA THR A 449 8.77 37.50 -30.96
C THR A 449 7.79 38.12 -31.93
N ALA A 450 7.35 37.36 -32.93
CA ALA A 450 6.43 37.81 -33.97
C ALA A 450 4.94 37.71 -33.58
N GLU A 451 4.62 36.96 -32.54
CA GLU A 451 3.22 36.71 -32.14
C GLU A 451 3.07 36.73 -30.63
N GLU A 452 2.20 37.57 -30.12
CA GLU A 452 1.86 37.63 -28.71
C GLU A 452 1.18 36.35 -28.26
N HIS A 453 1.44 35.91 -27.00
CA HIS A 453 0.93 34.68 -26.40
C HIS A 453 1.30 33.40 -27.16
N ALA A 454 2.34 33.40 -27.98
CA ALA A 454 2.88 32.25 -28.68
C ALA A 454 4.23 31.82 -28.11
N LYS A 455 4.39 30.48 -27.94
CA LYS A 455 5.65 29.85 -27.53
C LYS A 455 6.03 28.74 -28.49
N ILE A 456 7.33 28.61 -28.72
CA ILE A 456 7.91 27.52 -29.51
C ILE A 456 8.51 26.53 -28.52
N TYR A 457 7.92 25.34 -28.44
CA TYR A 457 8.35 24.29 -27.52
C TYR A 457 9.27 23.30 -28.25
N SER A 458 10.33 22.88 -27.57
CA SER A 458 11.19 21.78 -28.01
C SER A 458 10.52 20.43 -27.78
N LEU A 459 10.54 19.56 -28.77
CA LEU A 459 10.08 18.18 -28.68
C LEU A 459 11.25 17.22 -28.83
N THR A 460 11.13 16.03 -28.24
CA THR A 460 12.13 14.94 -28.34
C THR A 460 11.79 13.92 -29.44
N LYS A 461 10.62 14.05 -30.04
CA LYS A 461 10.14 13.24 -31.17
C LYS A 461 9.29 14.11 -32.11
N PRO A 462 9.08 13.66 -33.36
CA PRO A 462 8.29 14.42 -34.32
C PRO A 462 6.89 14.76 -33.78
N PHE A 463 6.39 15.93 -34.16
CA PHE A 463 5.02 16.35 -33.91
C PHE A 463 4.07 15.48 -34.75
N ASP A 464 3.05 14.92 -34.12
CA ASP A 464 2.07 14.03 -34.71
C ASP A 464 0.67 14.18 -34.06
N ASP A 465 -0.29 13.38 -34.53
CA ASP A 465 -1.66 13.37 -34.01
C ASP A 465 -1.74 12.96 -32.52
N SER A 466 -0.76 12.19 -32.03
CA SER A 466 -0.72 11.82 -30.61
C SER A 466 -0.52 13.04 -29.71
N PHE A 467 0.31 13.99 -30.16
CA PHE A 467 0.48 15.28 -29.46
C PHE A 467 -0.81 16.10 -29.44
N ILE A 468 -1.53 16.13 -30.60
CA ILE A 468 -2.82 16.84 -30.70
C ILE A 468 -3.83 16.20 -29.75
N GLY A 469 -3.90 14.85 -29.70
CA GLY A 469 -4.76 14.11 -28.79
C GLY A 469 -4.52 14.44 -27.31
N MET A 470 -3.27 14.74 -26.94
CA MET A 470 -2.93 15.17 -25.58
C MET A 470 -3.51 16.53 -25.19
N MET A 471 -4.01 17.32 -26.15
CA MET A 471 -4.66 18.62 -25.88
C MET A 471 -6.15 18.49 -25.58
N THR A 472 -6.74 17.32 -25.68
CA THR A 472 -8.15 17.02 -25.35
C THR A 472 -8.67 17.63 -24.03
N PRO A 473 -7.88 17.68 -22.92
CA PRO A 473 -8.34 18.31 -21.67
C PRO A 473 -8.67 19.81 -21.79
N PHE A 474 -8.20 20.48 -22.83
CA PHE A 474 -8.41 21.92 -23.02
C PHE A 474 -9.65 22.24 -23.84
N GLY A 475 -10.00 21.40 -24.83
CA GLY A 475 -11.12 21.68 -25.72
C GLY A 475 -11.40 20.57 -26.73
N VAL A 476 -11.94 20.93 -27.86
CA VAL A 476 -12.23 20.03 -28.99
C VAL A 476 -11.36 20.43 -30.19
N VAL A 477 -10.80 19.44 -30.85
CA VAL A 477 -10.01 19.65 -32.08
C VAL A 477 -10.96 20.06 -33.21
N ALA A 478 -10.66 21.17 -33.87
CA ALA A 478 -11.42 21.72 -35.00
C ALA A 478 -10.46 21.93 -36.20
N PRO A 479 -10.10 20.87 -36.90
CA PRO A 479 -9.07 20.95 -37.95
C PRO A 479 -9.50 21.78 -39.15
N GLU A 480 -10.82 21.93 -39.37
CA GLU A 480 -11.40 22.76 -40.42
C GLU A 480 -11.15 24.27 -40.23
N LEU A 481 -10.87 24.72 -39.02
CA LEU A 481 -10.54 26.11 -38.71
C LEU A 481 -9.05 26.44 -38.89
N GLY A 482 -8.21 25.43 -39.02
CA GLY A 482 -6.77 25.59 -39.16
C GLY A 482 -6.34 25.92 -40.59
N ARG A 483 -5.23 26.65 -40.71
CA ARG A 483 -4.61 26.95 -42.01
C ARG A 483 -3.85 25.74 -42.54
N LYS A 484 -4.37 25.11 -43.58
CA LYS A 484 -3.81 23.86 -44.17
C LYS A 484 -2.37 24.03 -44.62
N LEU A 485 -2.00 25.20 -45.21
CA LEU A 485 -0.67 25.45 -45.75
C LEU A 485 0.45 25.31 -44.71
N ILE A 486 0.16 25.59 -43.45
CA ILE A 486 1.13 25.50 -42.34
C ILE A 486 0.77 24.39 -41.35
N GLN A 487 -0.10 23.47 -41.73
CA GLN A 487 -0.56 22.34 -40.92
C GLN A 487 -1.04 22.77 -39.51
N GLU A 488 -1.76 23.91 -39.46
CA GLU A 488 -2.28 24.44 -38.21
C GLU A 488 -3.49 23.64 -37.74
N THR A 489 -3.48 23.28 -36.48
CA THR A 489 -4.60 22.65 -35.77
C THR A 489 -5.15 23.62 -34.73
N ILE A 490 -6.47 23.79 -34.73
CA ILE A 490 -7.17 24.66 -33.78
C ILE A 490 -7.87 23.80 -32.72
N ILE A 491 -7.73 24.22 -31.48
CA ILE A 491 -8.55 23.71 -30.36
C ILE A 491 -9.56 24.78 -29.99
N VAL A 492 -10.84 24.40 -29.94
CA VAL A 492 -11.94 25.30 -29.59
C VAL A 492 -12.47 24.99 -28.20
N ASP A 493 -12.96 26.01 -27.50
CA ASP A 493 -13.70 25.80 -26.24
C ASP A 493 -14.98 25.00 -26.49
N VAL A 494 -15.30 24.08 -25.59
CA VAL A 494 -16.42 23.12 -25.76
C VAL A 494 -17.77 23.83 -25.85
N ARG A 495 -17.97 24.88 -25.06
CA ARG A 495 -19.26 25.57 -24.93
C ARG A 495 -19.43 26.68 -25.96
N THR A 496 -18.43 27.56 -26.05
CA THR A 496 -18.50 28.74 -26.90
C THR A 496 -18.09 28.49 -28.35
N LYS A 497 -17.41 27.37 -28.62
CA LYS A 497 -16.79 27.03 -29.92
C LYS A 497 -15.76 28.05 -30.41
N VAL A 498 -15.32 28.95 -29.53
CA VAL A 498 -14.29 29.96 -29.84
C VAL A 498 -12.91 29.29 -29.84
N PRO A 499 -12.03 29.60 -30.82
CA PRO A 499 -10.66 29.14 -30.83
C PRO A 499 -9.87 29.59 -29.60
N ILE A 500 -9.23 28.66 -28.89
CA ILE A 500 -8.46 28.94 -27.67
C ILE A 500 -6.99 28.55 -27.78
N ILE A 501 -6.64 27.60 -28.63
CA ILE A 501 -5.25 27.19 -28.89
C ILE A 501 -5.06 26.97 -30.39
N SER A 502 -3.99 27.52 -30.94
CA SER A 502 -3.45 27.20 -32.26
C SER A 502 -2.15 26.44 -32.11
N ILE A 503 -2.00 25.33 -32.81
CA ILE A 503 -0.85 24.44 -32.80
C ILE A 503 -0.37 24.28 -34.21
N GLN A 504 0.94 24.46 -34.48
CA GLN A 504 1.51 24.21 -35.79
C GLN A 504 2.92 23.64 -35.65
N PRO A 505 3.36 22.71 -36.53
CA PRO A 505 4.76 22.30 -36.59
C PRO A 505 5.62 23.52 -36.86
N PHE A 506 6.82 23.55 -36.29
CA PHE A 506 7.73 24.69 -36.41
C PHE A 506 9.17 24.21 -36.47
N SER A 507 10.05 25.00 -37.07
CA SER A 507 11.49 24.79 -37.05
C SER A 507 12.14 25.89 -36.22
N GLN A 508 12.98 25.51 -35.27
CA GLN A 508 13.69 26.45 -34.38
C GLN A 508 15.14 25.97 -34.22
N ASP A 509 16.08 26.88 -34.44
CA ASP A 509 17.49 26.57 -34.24
C ASP A 509 17.76 26.05 -32.82
N GLY A 510 18.54 25.00 -32.73
CA GLY A 510 18.88 24.32 -31.48
C GLY A 510 17.80 23.38 -30.94
N TYR A 511 16.70 23.16 -31.63
CA TYR A 511 15.67 22.15 -31.32
C TYR A 511 15.65 21.07 -32.41
N GLU A 512 15.66 19.80 -32.01
CA GLU A 512 15.57 18.68 -32.95
C GLU A 512 14.21 18.65 -33.64
N TYR A 513 13.16 18.78 -32.83
CA TYR A 513 11.79 18.98 -33.27
C TYR A 513 11.18 20.13 -32.48
N ALA A 514 10.28 20.87 -33.11
CA ALA A 514 9.62 21.98 -32.46
C ALA A 514 8.15 22.11 -32.85
N VAL A 515 7.35 22.67 -31.95
CA VAL A 515 5.96 23.01 -32.18
C VAL A 515 5.69 24.43 -31.67
N LYS A 516 5.06 25.25 -32.52
CA LYS A 516 4.59 26.57 -32.09
C LYS A 516 3.16 26.46 -31.58
N ILE A 517 2.92 26.94 -30.37
CA ILE A 517 1.62 26.94 -29.72
C ILE A 517 1.26 28.35 -29.27
N LYS A 518 0.11 28.83 -29.75
CA LYS A 518 -0.45 30.15 -29.40
C LYS A 518 -1.74 29.99 -28.64
N THR A 519 -1.90 30.70 -27.53
CA THR A 519 -3.17 30.79 -26.79
C THR A 519 -3.94 32.02 -27.21
N MET A 520 -5.26 31.87 -27.38
CA MET A 520 -6.14 32.90 -27.95
C MET A 520 -7.44 32.97 -27.14
N ASN A 521 -8.08 34.15 -27.14
CA ASN A 521 -9.44 34.35 -26.58
C ASN A 521 -9.65 33.77 -25.16
N VAL A 522 -8.62 33.82 -24.32
CA VAL A 522 -8.68 33.37 -22.93
C VAL A 522 -8.25 34.48 -21.99
N ALA A 523 -8.88 34.56 -20.81
CA ALA A 523 -8.58 35.60 -19.83
C ALA A 523 -7.21 35.41 -19.13
N LYS A 524 -6.70 34.14 -19.07
CA LYS A 524 -5.47 33.77 -18.35
C LYS A 524 -4.54 32.96 -19.25
N HIS A 525 -3.84 33.65 -20.15
CA HIS A 525 -2.91 33.04 -21.09
C HIS A 525 -1.79 32.24 -20.38
N ASP A 526 -1.18 32.80 -19.34
CA ASP A 526 -0.08 32.16 -18.61
C ASP A 526 -0.50 30.84 -17.94
N ASP A 527 -1.70 30.77 -17.38
CA ASP A 527 -2.22 29.55 -16.76
C ASP A 527 -2.42 28.46 -17.80
N LEU A 528 -2.99 28.81 -18.96
CA LEU A 528 -3.20 27.86 -20.05
C LEU A 528 -1.86 27.41 -20.64
N GLN A 529 -0.92 28.32 -20.88
CA GLN A 529 0.43 28.00 -21.37
C GLN A 529 1.19 27.09 -20.41
N ARG A 530 1.05 27.31 -19.09
CA ARG A 530 1.67 26.43 -18.08
C ARG A 530 1.10 25.01 -18.17
N MET A 531 -0.21 24.86 -18.27
CA MET A 531 -0.86 23.55 -18.43
C MET A 531 -0.48 22.86 -19.75
N ILE A 532 -0.37 23.62 -20.84
CA ILE A 532 0.14 23.13 -22.13
C ILE A 532 1.59 22.62 -21.96
N GLY A 533 2.43 23.37 -21.29
CA GLY A 533 3.79 22.94 -20.98
C GLY A 533 3.85 21.60 -20.23
N TYR A 534 2.87 21.32 -19.36
CA TYR A 534 2.78 20.00 -18.70
C TYR A 534 2.46 18.87 -19.67
N GLN A 535 1.69 19.12 -20.73
CA GLN A 535 1.48 18.11 -21.78
C GLN A 535 2.72 17.93 -22.66
N VAL A 536 3.41 19.02 -22.99
CA VAL A 536 4.72 18.96 -23.70
C VAL A 536 5.71 18.10 -22.90
N ARG A 537 5.82 18.32 -21.58
CA ARG A 537 6.67 17.49 -20.70
C ARG A 537 6.30 16.01 -20.78
N LYS A 538 5.01 15.68 -20.74
CA LYS A 538 4.57 14.28 -20.85
C LYS A 538 4.88 13.69 -22.21
N PHE A 539 4.70 14.43 -23.27
CA PHE A 539 5.04 14.01 -24.61
C PHE A 539 6.54 13.68 -24.72
N ASN A 540 7.39 14.56 -24.16
CA ASN A 540 8.83 14.41 -24.22
C ASN A 540 9.41 13.36 -23.28
N ALA A 541 8.85 13.21 -22.07
CA ALA A 541 9.53 12.56 -20.96
C ALA A 541 8.63 11.65 -20.12
N CYS A 542 7.55 11.10 -20.71
CA CYS A 542 6.70 10.15 -20.00
C CYS A 542 7.48 8.88 -19.66
N ARG A 543 7.51 8.52 -18.37
CA ARG A 543 8.14 7.30 -17.84
C ARG A 543 7.11 6.24 -17.45
N LYS A 544 5.90 6.31 -17.98
CA LYS A 544 4.83 5.32 -17.81
C LYS A 544 4.53 5.00 -16.33
N CYS A 545 4.55 6.01 -15.45
CA CYS A 545 4.32 5.82 -14.03
C CYS A 545 2.84 5.59 -13.68
N LEU A 546 1.95 5.56 -14.66
CA LEU A 546 0.51 5.31 -14.59
C LEU A 546 -0.28 6.26 -13.67
N LYS A 547 0.38 7.30 -13.13
CA LYS A 547 -0.30 8.22 -12.20
C LYS A 547 -1.40 9.03 -12.88
N CYS A 548 -1.25 9.37 -14.16
CA CYS A 548 -2.28 10.07 -14.93
C CYS A 548 -3.54 9.23 -15.08
N GLU A 549 -3.40 7.91 -15.34
CA GLU A 549 -4.52 6.97 -15.37
C GLU A 549 -5.20 6.90 -14.01
N SER A 550 -4.43 6.75 -12.92
CA SER A 550 -4.96 6.68 -11.55
C SER A 550 -5.74 7.92 -11.13
N ILE A 551 -5.42 9.11 -11.68
CA ILE A 551 -6.12 10.36 -11.39
C ILE A 551 -7.37 10.51 -12.25
N CYS A 552 -7.38 9.92 -13.44
CA CYS A 552 -8.51 10.02 -14.36
C CYS A 552 -9.65 9.10 -13.93
N LYS A 553 -10.57 9.63 -13.12
CA LYS A 553 -11.74 8.88 -12.63
C LYS A 553 -12.72 8.45 -13.74
N GLN A 554 -12.59 9.03 -14.94
CA GLN A 554 -13.41 8.67 -16.11
C GLN A 554 -12.77 7.55 -16.96
N GLY A 555 -11.57 7.08 -16.59
CA GLY A 555 -10.85 6.12 -17.42
C GLY A 555 -10.50 6.63 -18.82
N ALA A 556 -10.43 7.94 -19.00
CA ALA A 556 -10.17 8.55 -20.32
C ALA A 556 -8.69 8.54 -20.70
N ILE A 557 -7.77 8.22 -19.79
CA ILE A 557 -6.33 8.21 -20.04
C ILE A 557 -5.85 6.77 -20.05
N MET A 558 -5.15 6.40 -21.11
CA MET A 558 -4.45 5.12 -21.25
C MET A 558 -2.99 5.37 -21.65
N ILE A 559 -2.07 4.63 -21.04
CA ILE A 559 -0.64 4.64 -21.36
C ILE A 559 -0.26 3.23 -21.81
N VAL A 560 -0.16 3.02 -23.11
CA VAL A 560 0.11 1.70 -23.73
C VAL A 560 1.37 1.80 -24.57
N GLY A 561 2.34 0.91 -24.32
CA GLY A 561 3.63 1.01 -24.98
C GLY A 561 4.26 2.39 -24.73
N ASP A 562 4.59 3.12 -25.79
CA ASP A 562 5.14 4.49 -25.73
C ASP A 562 4.07 5.58 -25.93
N GLU A 563 2.82 5.19 -26.04
CA GLU A 563 1.73 6.10 -26.34
C GLU A 563 1.00 6.57 -25.07
N TYR A 564 0.72 7.87 -25.02
CA TYR A 564 -0.12 8.52 -24.02
C TYR A 564 -1.41 8.97 -24.70
N ILE A 565 -2.47 8.22 -24.51
CA ILE A 565 -3.75 8.39 -25.21
C ILE A 565 -4.76 9.05 -24.26
N ILE A 566 -5.52 10.02 -24.77
CA ILE A 566 -6.69 10.59 -24.08
C ILE A 566 -7.91 10.38 -24.95
N ASP A 567 -8.82 9.51 -24.51
CA ASP A 567 -10.10 9.26 -25.16
C ASP A 567 -10.97 10.53 -25.06
N PRO A 568 -11.30 11.17 -26.21
CA PRO A 568 -12.06 12.44 -26.22
C PRO A 568 -13.52 12.27 -25.78
N ASP A 569 -14.10 11.07 -25.93
CA ASP A 569 -15.49 10.79 -25.58
C ASP A 569 -15.65 10.56 -24.08
N LYS A 570 -14.66 9.92 -23.44
CA LYS A 570 -14.63 9.74 -21.99
C LYS A 570 -14.12 10.97 -21.24
N CYS A 571 -13.37 11.85 -21.90
CA CYS A 571 -12.74 13.00 -21.25
C CYS A 571 -13.76 14.11 -20.94
N VAL A 572 -14.09 14.30 -19.68
CA VAL A 572 -14.97 15.40 -19.20
C VAL A 572 -14.22 16.73 -19.00
N ARG A 573 -12.99 16.83 -19.44
CA ARG A 573 -12.17 18.06 -19.45
C ARG A 573 -12.00 18.70 -18.07
N CYS A 574 -11.97 17.91 -17.01
CA CYS A 574 -11.80 18.37 -15.62
C CYS A 574 -10.41 18.92 -15.31
N LYS A 575 -9.45 18.79 -16.23
CA LYS A 575 -8.05 19.29 -16.16
C LYS A 575 -7.23 18.74 -14.97
N LYS A 576 -7.67 17.70 -14.26
CA LYS A 576 -6.91 17.10 -13.15
C LYS A 576 -5.54 16.56 -13.60
N CYS A 577 -5.47 15.96 -14.78
CA CYS A 577 -4.25 15.42 -15.37
C CYS A 577 -3.21 16.49 -15.75
N VAL A 578 -3.60 17.75 -15.87
CA VAL A 578 -2.72 18.91 -16.17
C VAL A 578 -2.70 19.93 -15.04
N SER A 579 -3.07 19.54 -13.83
CA SER A 579 -3.13 20.44 -12.68
C SER A 579 -1.99 20.17 -11.70
N ALA A 580 -1.28 21.21 -11.29
CA ALA A 580 -0.25 21.13 -10.25
C ALA A 580 -0.82 20.71 -8.87
N LYS A 581 -2.12 20.91 -8.64
CA LYS A 581 -2.79 20.46 -7.40
C LYS A 581 -2.85 18.93 -7.28
N TYR A 582 -3.05 18.22 -8.40
CA TYR A 582 -3.22 16.76 -8.44
C TYR A 582 -1.94 16.03 -8.86
N LEU A 583 -1.11 16.68 -9.68
CA LEU A 583 0.18 16.18 -10.16
C LEU A 583 1.21 17.28 -9.99
N ASP A 584 2.19 17.11 -9.14
CA ASP A 584 3.28 18.08 -8.96
C ASP A 584 3.87 18.45 -10.33
N GLY A 585 3.94 19.75 -10.64
CA GLY A 585 4.37 20.23 -11.94
C GLY A 585 3.59 19.66 -13.14
N GLY A 586 2.38 19.13 -12.93
CA GLY A 586 1.57 18.47 -13.96
C GLY A 586 2.07 17.07 -14.38
N CYS A 587 3.15 16.58 -13.77
CA CYS A 587 3.72 15.24 -14.02
C CYS A 587 4.50 14.77 -12.80
N MET A 588 4.24 13.56 -12.32
CA MET A 588 4.95 13.00 -11.15
C MET A 588 6.46 12.86 -11.39
N MET A 589 6.91 12.72 -12.64
CA MET A 589 8.34 12.67 -12.93
C MET A 589 9.04 14.01 -12.67
N ASP A 590 8.37 15.14 -12.85
CA ASP A 590 8.91 16.44 -12.44
C ASP A 590 9.23 16.48 -10.95
N LYS A 591 8.31 15.98 -10.10
CA LYS A 591 8.55 15.88 -8.67
C LYS A 591 9.76 15.00 -8.32
N TYR A 592 9.88 13.87 -9.00
CA TYR A 592 10.90 12.86 -8.68
C TYR A 592 12.28 13.21 -9.26
N LEU A 593 12.33 13.93 -10.37
CA LEU A 593 13.55 14.22 -11.12
C LEU A 593 13.99 15.68 -11.03
N LYS A 594 13.20 16.57 -10.41
CA LYS A 594 13.57 17.97 -10.25
C LYS A 594 14.95 18.09 -9.58
N THR A 595 15.85 18.79 -10.23
CA THR A 595 17.16 19.15 -9.70
C THR A 595 17.05 20.40 -8.83
N LYS A 596 17.86 20.50 -7.76
CA LYS A 596 17.97 21.71 -6.94
C LYS A 596 18.89 22.70 -7.60
#